data_3003d70cd655dc57ca90f96157f7dcbd
#
_entry.id   3003d70cd655dc57ca90f96157f7dcbd
#
_cell.length_a   1.000
_cell.length_b   1.000
_cell.length_c   1.000
_cell.angle_alpha   90.00
_cell.angle_beta   90.00
_cell.angle_gamma   90.00
#
_symmetry.space_group_name_H-M   'P 1'
#
loop_
_entity.id
_entity.type
_entity.pdbx_description
1 polymer ?
#
loop_
_entity_poly.entity_id
_entity_poly.type
_entity_poly.pdbx_seq_one_letter_code
_entity_poly.pdbx_strand_id
1 'polypeptide(L)'
;MNLLEPIQLGPRTAPNRVMFGPHVTNLADDSRALPERWVRYIARRAEGGCGIVVGEGASVHESDWPYERSPLAQRCGAGWQLAATACHHHGSLFIASLDHAGGQGSSAYSQRELWAPSRVPEVNSREVPKWMEADDIAAVVAGFGLAAQHAAQADCDGVEINAGQHSLIRQFLSGLTNQRGDEWGSDRALLARQVIAAVRANLGANRVLGFRLSCDELAPWAGITPEAAPNLAAQLAACGLDYLVVVRGAIFSIEKTRPDFHEPTGFNIDVCRSVRDAVQQSSPTTKVILQGSVVDWGQAEWALNDGVADAVEMTRAQIADPSLVSKLANDQAAEIRPCIRCNQSCQVRDARNPIVSCVGEPTSGRETEDPDWYQRSRHPRNVVVVGGGPAGLETARVAALRGHSVRIVERSSGLGGVARVAGPALPLIDWLIAECQRNGVSIELNSEINQYAAPSPNEVMVQATGSLPGVRTYAVHSANMVLDVLQAISDPASLPSVGQVVLFDPIGGPIAIALAEQLGDRAVLITQDNIAGNELSRTGDLAPANVRLAQRGVHIERRSLLREVHPGHVVVEDRFTAALRDIACVAVVDCGFRLPSEPLPAAELQAGDCVAPRTIYEAILEGRRAAVAIDNV
;
A
#
# COMPACT_ATOMS: atom_id res chain seq x y z
N MET A 1 -16.67 -14.72 17.36
CA MET A 1 -15.50 -14.35 16.52
C MET A 1 -14.43 -13.78 17.44
N ASN A 2 -13.29 -14.47 17.58
CA ASN A 2 -12.21 -14.05 18.48
C ASN A 2 -11.62 -12.69 18.14
N LEU A 3 -11.67 -12.32 16.85
CA LEU A 3 -11.21 -11.02 16.37
C LEU A 3 -11.96 -9.84 17.02
N LEU A 4 -13.22 -10.03 17.36
CA LEU A 4 -14.10 -9.02 17.97
C LEU A 4 -14.10 -9.08 19.51
N GLU A 5 -13.39 -10.05 20.13
CA GLU A 5 -13.28 -10.15 21.58
C GLU A 5 -12.32 -9.11 22.14
N PRO A 6 -12.60 -8.56 23.34
CA PRO A 6 -11.68 -7.65 24.01
C PRO A 6 -10.29 -8.26 24.26
N ILE A 7 -9.28 -7.41 24.35
CA ILE A 7 -7.92 -7.82 24.70
C ILE A 7 -7.32 -6.88 25.75
N GLN A 8 -6.70 -7.45 26.78
CA GLN A 8 -5.95 -6.72 27.79
C GLN A 8 -4.54 -6.42 27.30
N LEU A 9 -4.16 -5.14 27.25
CA LEU A 9 -2.81 -4.65 26.95
C LEU A 9 -2.28 -3.89 28.17
N GLY A 10 -1.50 -4.55 29.02
CA GLY A 10 -1.06 -3.98 30.27
C GLY A 10 -2.22 -3.41 31.10
N PRO A 11 -2.23 -2.10 31.41
CA PRO A 11 -3.27 -1.47 32.22
C PRO A 11 -4.56 -1.12 31.45
N ARG A 12 -4.63 -1.32 30.15
CA ARG A 12 -5.74 -0.94 29.27
C ARG A 12 -6.39 -2.15 28.61
N THR A 13 -7.68 -2.05 28.33
CA THR A 13 -8.44 -3.05 27.57
C THR A 13 -8.87 -2.45 26.23
N ALA A 14 -8.46 -3.06 25.10
CA ALA A 14 -9.01 -2.73 23.79
C ALA A 14 -10.31 -3.50 23.55
N PRO A 15 -11.32 -2.91 22.86
CA PRO A 15 -12.64 -3.53 22.66
C PRO A 15 -12.60 -4.72 21.70
N ASN A 16 -11.55 -4.87 20.91
CA ASN A 16 -11.35 -6.00 20.00
C ASN A 16 -9.86 -6.18 19.70
N ARG A 17 -9.51 -7.21 18.93
CA ARG A 17 -8.13 -7.64 18.64
C ARG A 17 -7.62 -7.14 17.28
N VAL A 18 -8.25 -6.12 16.71
CA VAL A 18 -7.82 -5.50 15.46
C VAL A 18 -7.00 -4.25 15.74
N MET A 19 -5.80 -4.22 15.17
CA MET A 19 -4.91 -3.07 15.24
C MET A 19 -4.84 -2.36 13.86
N PHE A 20 -4.88 -1.03 13.89
CA PHE A 20 -4.43 -0.17 12.80
C PHE A 20 -3.02 0.31 13.14
N GLY A 21 -2.01 -0.18 12.41
CA GLY A 21 -0.60 0.03 12.73
C GLY A 21 0.00 1.31 12.13
N PRO A 22 1.16 1.73 12.64
CA PRO A 22 1.85 2.93 12.18
C PRO A 22 2.36 2.76 10.74
N HIS A 23 2.26 3.82 9.95
CA HIS A 23 2.77 3.88 8.58
C HIS A 23 2.98 5.34 8.17
N VAL A 24 3.81 5.58 7.17
CA VAL A 24 4.05 6.91 6.62
C VAL A 24 2.79 7.43 5.94
N THR A 25 2.26 8.54 6.41
CA THR A 25 1.09 9.20 5.82
C THR A 25 1.46 10.45 5.01
N ASN A 26 2.55 11.11 5.37
CA ASN A 26 2.97 12.42 4.85
C ASN A 26 1.90 13.51 5.06
N LEU A 27 1.11 13.41 6.13
CA LEU A 27 0.02 14.33 6.47
C LEU A 27 0.38 15.36 7.53
N ALA A 28 1.58 15.29 8.14
CA ALA A 28 2.03 16.34 9.04
C ALA A 28 2.17 17.68 8.29
N ASP A 29 2.16 18.78 9.01
CA ASP A 29 2.38 20.10 8.44
C ASP A 29 3.89 20.45 8.30
N ASP A 30 4.18 21.60 7.71
CA ASP A 30 5.56 22.05 7.48
C ASP A 30 6.34 22.32 8.80
N SER A 31 5.63 22.47 9.92
CA SER A 31 6.23 22.56 11.25
C SER A 31 6.53 21.19 11.86
N ARG A 32 6.20 20.10 11.17
CA ARG A 32 6.29 18.72 11.64
C ARG A 32 5.30 18.39 12.79
N ALA A 33 4.23 19.19 12.93
CA ALA A 33 3.10 18.91 13.82
C ALA A 33 2.02 18.11 13.10
N LEU A 34 1.10 17.53 13.86
CA LEU A 34 0.00 16.70 13.36
C LEU A 34 -1.28 17.54 13.24
N PRO A 35 -1.68 17.96 12.01
CA PRO A 35 -2.85 18.80 11.77
C PRO A 35 -4.17 18.03 11.82
N GLU A 36 -5.29 18.77 11.75
CA GLU A 36 -6.64 18.19 11.70
C GLU A 36 -6.81 17.11 10.63
N ARG A 37 -6.22 17.28 9.46
CA ARG A 37 -6.24 16.28 8.38
C ARG A 37 -5.72 14.92 8.84
N TRP A 38 -4.60 14.89 9.55
CA TRP A 38 -4.05 13.66 10.12
C TRP A 38 -4.98 13.10 11.21
N VAL A 39 -5.51 13.97 12.09
CA VAL A 39 -6.45 13.57 13.15
C VAL A 39 -7.69 12.90 12.55
N ARG A 40 -8.27 13.47 11.50
CA ARG A 40 -9.45 12.91 10.81
C ARG A 40 -9.15 11.57 10.15
N TYR A 41 -7.96 11.42 9.56
CA TYR A 41 -7.50 10.15 9.03
C TYR A 41 -7.46 9.06 10.12
N ILE A 42 -6.92 9.35 11.30
CA ILE A 42 -6.88 8.44 12.46
C ILE A 42 -8.30 8.17 12.98
N ALA A 43 -9.07 9.22 13.27
CA ALA A 43 -10.41 9.13 13.80
C ALA A 43 -11.34 8.25 12.97
N ARG A 44 -11.22 8.29 11.64
CA ARG A 44 -12.05 7.50 10.72
C ARG A 44 -11.91 5.99 10.94
N ARG A 45 -10.76 5.49 11.42
CA ARG A 45 -10.52 4.06 11.74
C ARG A 45 -11.16 3.68 13.08
N ALA A 46 -11.05 4.57 14.06
CA ALA A 46 -11.75 4.40 15.35
C ALA A 46 -13.27 4.39 15.16
N GLU A 47 -13.81 5.34 14.40
CA GLU A 47 -15.22 5.40 14.00
C GLU A 47 -15.68 4.10 13.31
N GLY A 48 -14.80 3.47 12.52
CA GLY A 48 -15.02 2.18 11.88
C GLY A 48 -14.87 0.97 12.81
N GLY A 49 -14.65 1.18 14.10
CA GLY A 49 -14.66 0.14 15.13
C GLY A 49 -13.29 -0.49 15.43
N CYS A 50 -12.18 0.02 14.88
CA CYS A 50 -10.84 -0.48 15.17
C CYS A 50 -10.55 -0.40 16.68
N GLY A 51 -10.06 -1.49 17.31
CA GLY A 51 -9.83 -1.54 18.75
C GLY A 51 -8.55 -0.84 19.20
N ILE A 52 -7.50 -0.89 18.38
CA ILE A 52 -6.18 -0.35 18.70
C ILE A 52 -5.70 0.48 17.52
N VAL A 53 -5.57 1.78 17.70
CA VAL A 53 -5.11 2.72 16.66
C VAL A 53 -3.73 3.25 17.04
N VAL A 54 -2.73 2.94 16.21
CA VAL A 54 -1.35 3.42 16.40
C VAL A 54 -1.07 4.53 15.39
N GLY A 55 -0.64 5.67 15.90
CA GLY A 55 -0.31 6.83 15.07
C GLY A 55 0.94 6.63 14.22
N GLU A 56 1.17 7.54 13.27
CA GLU A 56 2.39 7.57 12.46
C GLU A 56 3.63 7.74 13.35
N GLY A 57 4.74 7.09 12.98
CA GLY A 57 6.00 7.19 13.72
C GLY A 57 6.53 8.62 13.79
N ALA A 58 6.61 9.20 14.99
CA ALA A 58 7.16 10.52 15.22
C ALA A 58 8.64 10.45 15.58
N SER A 59 9.47 11.26 14.89
CA SER A 59 10.89 11.39 15.19
C SER A 59 11.10 11.91 16.62
N VAL A 60 11.93 11.21 17.40
CA VAL A 60 12.18 11.57 18.80
C VAL A 60 13.27 12.60 18.98
N HIS A 61 14.04 12.91 17.93
CA HIS A 61 15.17 13.85 17.97
C HIS A 61 15.27 14.63 16.65
N GLU A 62 15.77 15.88 16.72
CA GLU A 62 15.90 16.76 15.54
C GLU A 62 16.89 16.28 14.48
N SER A 63 17.82 15.39 14.81
CA SER A 63 18.73 14.78 13.83
C SER A 63 17.99 13.87 12.84
N ASP A 64 16.76 13.49 13.15
CA ASP A 64 15.95 12.59 12.34
C ASP A 64 14.86 13.33 11.58
N TRP A 65 14.94 13.29 10.25
CA TRP A 65 13.92 13.82 9.33
C TRP A 65 13.85 12.96 8.07
N PRO A 66 13.25 11.75 8.16
CA PRO A 66 13.37 10.73 7.11
C PRO A 66 12.58 11.02 5.84
N TYR A 67 11.53 11.86 5.88
CA TYR A 67 10.72 12.25 4.72
C TYR A 67 10.09 13.63 4.95
N GLU A 68 9.58 14.24 3.89
CA GLU A 68 9.20 15.67 3.84
C GLU A 68 8.37 16.13 5.04
N ARG A 69 7.26 15.44 5.32
CA ARG A 69 6.33 15.79 6.41
C ARG A 69 6.38 14.74 7.52
N SER A 70 7.57 14.33 7.90
CA SER A 70 7.78 13.44 9.04
C SER A 70 7.48 14.18 10.36
N PRO A 71 6.58 13.67 11.21
CA PRO A 71 6.26 14.34 12.47
C PRO A 71 7.44 14.34 13.44
N LEU A 72 7.55 15.39 14.27
CA LEU A 72 8.52 15.51 15.35
C LEU A 72 7.79 15.45 16.70
N ALA A 73 8.13 14.47 17.54
CA ALA A 73 7.38 14.14 18.76
C ALA A 73 7.13 15.35 19.68
N GLN A 74 8.13 16.25 19.82
CA GLN A 74 7.99 17.49 20.60
C GLN A 74 6.94 18.46 20.06
N ARG A 75 6.47 18.28 18.82
CA ARG A 75 5.46 19.12 18.16
C ARG A 75 4.11 18.42 17.97
N CYS A 76 4.02 17.14 18.35
CA CYS A 76 2.83 16.34 18.11
C CYS A 76 1.76 16.42 19.22
N GLY A 77 2.05 17.00 20.38
CA GLY A 77 1.19 16.94 21.57
C GLY A 77 -0.27 17.31 21.31
N ALA A 78 -0.55 18.45 20.64
CA ALA A 78 -1.92 18.86 20.32
C ALA A 78 -2.63 17.87 19.36
N GLY A 79 -1.94 17.41 18.30
CA GLY A 79 -2.50 16.44 17.37
C GLY A 79 -2.76 15.07 18.02
N TRP A 80 -1.84 14.61 18.88
CA TRP A 80 -2.05 13.39 19.66
C TRP A 80 -3.24 13.49 20.61
N GLN A 81 -3.41 14.63 21.30
CA GLN A 81 -4.55 14.86 22.18
C GLN A 81 -5.89 14.80 21.43
N LEU A 82 -5.95 15.44 20.25
CA LEU A 82 -7.16 15.41 19.43
C LEU A 82 -7.44 14.00 18.89
N ALA A 83 -6.40 13.26 18.48
CA ALA A 83 -6.54 11.88 18.02
C ALA A 83 -6.96 10.94 19.16
N ALA A 84 -6.37 11.06 20.35
CA ALA A 84 -6.76 10.31 21.54
C ALA A 84 -8.24 10.56 21.88
N THR A 85 -8.65 11.84 21.95
CA THR A 85 -10.05 12.22 22.21
C THR A 85 -11.01 11.60 21.19
N ALA A 86 -10.66 11.65 19.89
CA ALA A 86 -11.47 11.07 18.83
C ALA A 86 -11.56 9.54 18.95
N CYS A 87 -10.44 8.86 19.24
CA CYS A 87 -10.42 7.41 19.44
C CYS A 87 -11.24 6.99 20.65
N HIS A 88 -11.09 7.68 21.79
CA HIS A 88 -11.83 7.41 23.02
C HIS A 88 -13.34 7.59 22.82
N HIS A 89 -13.77 8.56 22.00
CA HIS A 89 -15.20 8.74 21.67
C HIS A 89 -15.81 7.47 21.06
N HIS A 90 -15.02 6.68 20.34
CA HIS A 90 -15.45 5.41 19.72
C HIS A 90 -15.01 4.17 20.52
N GLY A 91 -14.45 4.34 21.72
CA GLY A 91 -14.00 3.23 22.58
C GLY A 91 -12.68 2.59 22.16
N SER A 92 -11.97 3.15 21.19
CA SER A 92 -10.67 2.66 20.72
C SER A 92 -9.53 3.17 21.60
N LEU A 93 -8.45 2.37 21.73
CA LEU A 93 -7.18 2.86 22.31
C LEU A 93 -6.39 3.63 21.25
N PHE A 94 -5.78 4.74 21.66
CA PHE A 94 -4.84 5.50 20.84
C PHE A 94 -3.41 5.38 21.38
N ILE A 95 -2.49 4.91 20.56
CA ILE A 95 -1.07 4.67 20.87
C ILE A 95 -0.21 5.59 19.99
N ALA A 96 0.67 6.40 20.59
CA ALA A 96 1.65 7.19 19.85
C ALA A 96 2.85 6.32 19.43
N SER A 97 3.26 6.36 18.18
CA SER A 97 4.45 5.64 17.72
C SER A 97 5.68 6.56 17.76
N LEU A 98 6.77 6.05 18.33
CA LEU A 98 8.03 6.76 18.52
C LEU A 98 9.13 6.11 17.69
N ASP A 99 9.84 6.91 16.89
CA ASP A 99 10.82 6.41 15.94
C ASP A 99 12.06 7.31 15.82
N HIS A 100 13.11 6.73 15.24
CA HIS A 100 14.29 7.40 14.71
C HIS A 100 14.85 6.54 13.58
N ALA A 101 14.88 7.05 12.37
CA ALA A 101 15.31 6.28 11.20
C ALA A 101 16.83 6.05 11.15
N GLY A 102 17.60 6.79 11.93
CA GLY A 102 19.05 6.61 12.03
C GLY A 102 19.77 6.78 10.70
N GLY A 103 20.73 5.91 10.43
CA GLY A 103 21.48 5.88 9.18
C GLY A 103 20.66 5.47 7.95
N GLN A 104 19.39 5.12 8.13
CA GLN A 104 18.46 4.76 7.04
C GLN A 104 17.41 5.85 6.80
N GLY A 105 17.63 7.06 7.33
CA GLY A 105 16.88 8.25 7.02
C GLY A 105 17.39 8.96 5.76
N SER A 106 17.19 10.28 5.72
CA SER A 106 17.64 11.16 4.64
C SER A 106 18.17 12.46 5.22
N SER A 107 19.34 12.91 4.76
CA SER A 107 19.88 14.24 5.10
C SER A 107 19.25 15.36 4.27
N ALA A 108 18.47 15.03 3.25
CA ALA A 108 17.91 16.01 2.30
C ALA A 108 17.00 17.05 2.97
N TYR A 109 16.28 16.65 4.03
CA TYR A 109 15.37 17.55 4.75
C TYR A 109 16.02 18.19 5.99
N SER A 110 16.77 17.41 6.78
CA SER A 110 17.44 17.91 7.99
C SER A 110 18.64 18.78 7.69
N GLN A 111 19.30 18.57 6.55
CA GLN A 111 20.60 19.15 6.18
C GLN A 111 21.68 18.88 7.25
N ARG A 112 21.55 17.74 7.95
CA ARG A 112 22.48 17.26 8.98
C ARG A 112 22.90 15.84 8.63
N GLU A 113 24.02 15.41 9.20
CA GLU A 113 24.51 14.04 9.08
C GLU A 113 23.51 13.04 9.66
N LEU A 114 23.39 11.89 9.00
CA LEU A 114 22.65 10.74 9.55
C LEU A 114 23.42 10.12 10.72
N TRP A 115 22.72 9.61 11.71
CA TRP A 115 23.29 8.96 12.89
C TRP A 115 23.08 7.45 12.80
N ALA A 116 24.15 6.66 13.06
CA ALA A 116 24.06 5.20 13.02
C ALA A 116 25.02 4.54 14.03
N PRO A 117 24.79 3.26 14.37
CA PRO A 117 25.74 2.51 15.20
C PRO A 117 27.11 2.41 14.53
N SER A 118 27.18 2.34 13.21
CA SER A 118 28.42 2.21 12.44
C SER A 118 28.31 2.92 11.09
N ARG A 119 29.44 3.14 10.43
CA ARG A 119 29.53 3.85 9.13
C ARG A 119 29.16 2.94 7.96
N VAL A 120 28.00 2.31 8.03
CA VAL A 120 27.44 1.51 6.94
C VAL A 120 26.63 2.44 6.04
N PRO A 121 26.99 2.58 4.73
CA PRO A 121 26.30 3.50 3.83
C PRO A 121 24.79 3.21 3.72
N GLU A 122 23.98 4.26 3.65
CA GLU A 122 22.54 4.14 3.35
C GLU A 122 22.35 3.56 1.93
N VAL A 123 21.32 2.71 1.76
CA VAL A 123 21.16 1.90 0.55
C VAL A 123 20.78 2.74 -0.67
N ASN A 124 19.95 3.76 -0.50
CA ASN A 124 19.40 4.56 -1.59
C ASN A 124 20.26 5.79 -1.88
N SER A 125 20.55 6.61 -0.87
CA SER A 125 21.32 7.86 -1.01
C SER A 125 22.83 7.63 -1.09
N ARG A 126 23.32 6.48 -0.60
CA ARG A 126 24.74 6.16 -0.42
C ARG A 126 25.45 7.06 0.58
N GLU A 127 24.71 7.79 1.39
CA GLU A 127 25.26 8.60 2.48
C GLU A 127 25.94 7.71 3.52
N VAL A 128 27.13 8.10 3.96
CA VAL A 128 27.81 7.43 5.08
C VAL A 128 27.44 8.16 6.36
N PRO A 129 26.72 7.52 7.30
CA PRO A 129 26.29 8.17 8.53
C PRO A 129 27.46 8.45 9.48
N LYS A 130 27.24 9.43 10.37
CA LYS A 130 28.11 9.63 11.54
C LYS A 130 28.00 8.40 12.44
N TRP A 131 29.12 7.87 12.89
CA TRP A 131 29.18 6.91 13.97
C TRP A 131 28.78 7.61 15.27
N MET A 132 27.75 7.09 15.95
CA MET A 132 27.22 7.68 17.18
C MET A 132 28.19 7.50 18.35
N GLU A 133 28.53 8.60 18.98
CA GLU A 133 29.27 8.65 20.25
C GLU A 133 28.31 8.44 21.44
N ALA A 134 28.84 8.27 22.62
CA ALA A 134 28.04 8.03 23.84
C ALA A 134 27.01 9.15 24.10
N ASP A 135 27.39 10.41 23.82
CA ASP A 135 26.52 11.58 24.01
C ASP A 135 25.35 11.57 22.98
N ASP A 136 25.61 11.16 21.72
CA ASP A 136 24.55 11.01 20.70
C ASP A 136 23.55 9.92 21.11
N ILE A 137 24.05 8.79 21.62
CA ILE A 137 23.22 7.69 22.12
C ILE A 137 22.37 8.16 23.31
N ALA A 138 22.98 8.86 24.26
CA ALA A 138 22.29 9.41 25.41
C ALA A 138 21.20 10.41 25.00
N ALA A 139 21.48 11.27 24.00
CA ALA A 139 20.51 12.23 23.45
C ALA A 139 19.29 11.53 22.84
N VAL A 140 19.51 10.45 22.06
CA VAL A 140 18.41 9.65 21.48
C VAL A 140 17.59 8.96 22.58
N VAL A 141 18.22 8.34 23.57
CA VAL A 141 17.51 7.70 24.70
C VAL A 141 16.67 8.72 25.46
N ALA A 142 17.23 9.91 25.74
CA ALA A 142 16.50 11.01 26.37
C ALA A 142 15.33 11.50 25.49
N GLY A 143 15.55 11.58 24.16
CA GLY A 143 14.52 11.93 23.18
C GLY A 143 13.31 10.99 23.22
N PHE A 144 13.53 9.68 23.28
CA PHE A 144 12.46 8.68 23.47
C PHE A 144 11.71 8.90 24.79
N GLY A 145 12.42 9.15 25.88
CA GLY A 145 11.81 9.43 27.19
C GLY A 145 10.94 10.71 27.15
N LEU A 146 11.45 11.80 26.58
CA LEU A 146 10.71 13.05 26.45
C LEU A 146 9.48 12.90 25.55
N ALA A 147 9.60 12.18 24.43
CA ALA A 147 8.47 11.89 23.54
C ALA A 147 7.38 11.08 24.25
N ALA A 148 7.74 10.11 25.08
CA ALA A 148 6.80 9.36 25.92
C ALA A 148 6.09 10.26 26.95
N GLN A 149 6.79 11.22 27.54
CA GLN A 149 6.19 12.22 28.44
C GLN A 149 5.16 13.09 27.70
N HIS A 150 5.47 13.55 26.48
CA HIS A 150 4.54 14.32 25.66
C HIS A 150 3.29 13.51 25.29
N ALA A 151 3.47 12.24 24.93
CA ALA A 151 2.34 11.34 24.65
C ALA A 151 1.46 11.12 25.91
N ALA A 152 2.08 10.98 27.09
CA ALA A 152 1.35 10.87 28.36
C ALA A 152 0.57 12.17 28.69
N GLN A 153 1.13 13.34 28.44
CA GLN A 153 0.48 14.63 28.63
C GLN A 153 -0.66 14.86 27.64
N ALA A 154 -0.56 14.29 26.45
CA ALA A 154 -1.59 14.33 25.40
C ALA A 154 -2.71 13.28 25.60
N ASP A 155 -2.76 12.60 26.73
CA ASP A 155 -3.74 11.56 27.09
C ASP A 155 -3.77 10.36 26.13
N CYS A 156 -2.63 10.06 25.48
CA CYS A 156 -2.48 8.79 24.76
C CYS A 156 -2.58 7.61 25.73
N ASP A 157 -3.22 6.51 25.32
CA ASP A 157 -3.30 5.27 26.11
C ASP A 157 -1.96 4.59 26.28
N GLY A 158 -1.01 4.87 25.40
CA GLY A 158 0.34 4.34 25.44
C GLY A 158 1.24 4.84 24.34
N VAL A 159 2.42 4.24 24.28
CA VAL A 159 3.38 4.44 23.17
C VAL A 159 3.84 3.10 22.60
N GLU A 160 4.18 3.09 21.31
CA GLU A 160 4.86 2.01 20.62
C GLU A 160 6.27 2.46 20.23
N ILE A 161 7.30 1.77 20.70
CA ILE A 161 8.69 1.99 20.28
C ILE A 161 8.92 1.24 18.98
N ASN A 162 9.38 1.95 17.93
CA ASN A 162 9.71 1.31 16.68
C ASN A 162 11.16 0.76 16.68
N ALA A 163 11.28 -0.55 16.61
CA ALA A 163 12.51 -1.30 16.30
C ALA A 163 12.28 -2.19 15.06
N GLY A 164 11.40 -1.74 14.17
CA GLY A 164 11.07 -2.38 12.89
C GLY A 164 12.04 -1.98 11.77
N GLN A 165 11.58 -2.11 10.56
CA GLN A 165 12.36 -2.21 9.32
C GLN A 165 13.38 -1.09 9.07
N HIS A 166 13.08 0.16 9.43
CA HIS A 166 13.93 1.34 9.15
C HIS A 166 14.50 1.99 10.41
N SER A 167 14.22 1.46 11.61
CA SER A 167 14.53 2.15 12.85
C SER A 167 16.00 2.07 13.25
N LEU A 168 16.47 3.10 13.96
CA LEU A 168 17.79 3.15 14.56
C LEU A 168 17.98 2.01 15.57
N ILE A 169 16.96 1.67 16.36
CA ILE A 169 17.03 0.60 17.36
C ILE A 169 17.29 -0.73 16.65
N ARG A 170 16.60 -1.03 15.53
CA ARG A 170 16.90 -2.22 14.73
C ARG A 170 18.34 -2.20 14.21
N GLN A 171 18.86 -1.03 13.80
CA GLN A 171 20.24 -0.92 13.33
C GLN A 171 21.26 -1.28 14.42
N PHE A 172 20.98 -1.00 15.68
CA PHE A 172 21.80 -1.47 16.82
C PHE A 172 21.67 -2.97 17.08
N LEU A 173 20.46 -3.53 16.92
CA LEU A 173 20.21 -4.97 17.09
C LEU A 173 20.86 -5.83 16.00
N SER A 174 21.05 -5.30 14.80
CA SER A 174 21.47 -6.04 13.60
C SER A 174 22.99 -6.04 13.41
N GLY A 175 23.55 -7.21 13.12
CA GLY A 175 24.95 -7.33 12.71
C GLY A 175 25.26 -6.76 11.33
N LEU A 176 24.23 -6.53 10.49
CA LEU A 176 24.41 -5.85 9.19
C LEU A 176 24.88 -4.41 9.36
N THR A 177 24.42 -3.74 10.42
CA THR A 177 24.60 -2.31 10.63
C THR A 177 25.37 -1.97 11.90
N ASN A 178 25.40 -2.83 12.90
CA ASN A 178 26.15 -2.64 14.14
C ASN A 178 27.47 -3.43 14.12
N GLN A 179 28.56 -2.71 13.82
CA GLN A 179 29.93 -3.21 13.76
C GLN A 179 30.79 -2.58 14.87
N ARG A 180 30.16 -2.18 16.00
CA ARG A 180 30.82 -1.53 17.13
C ARG A 180 31.68 -2.50 17.92
N GLY A 181 32.78 -2.01 18.48
CA GLY A 181 33.66 -2.76 19.38
C GLY A 181 33.46 -2.42 20.88
N ASP A 182 32.49 -1.58 21.22
CA ASP A 182 32.16 -1.16 22.58
C ASP A 182 31.00 -1.96 23.19
N GLU A 183 30.42 -1.46 24.30
CA GLU A 183 29.33 -2.12 24.99
C GLU A 183 28.07 -2.30 24.12
N TRP A 184 27.71 -1.35 23.26
CA TRP A 184 26.58 -1.46 22.35
C TRP A 184 26.84 -2.39 21.15
N GLY A 185 28.10 -2.75 20.88
CA GLY A 185 28.44 -3.76 19.89
C GLY A 185 28.49 -5.17 20.48
N SER A 186 29.03 -5.30 21.71
CA SER A 186 29.09 -6.59 22.42
C SER A 186 27.70 -7.03 22.93
N ASP A 187 26.85 -6.08 23.32
CA ASP A 187 25.45 -6.30 23.67
C ASP A 187 24.53 -5.46 22.79
N ARG A 188 24.18 -6.01 21.63
CA ARG A 188 23.36 -5.32 20.64
C ARG A 188 21.96 -4.92 21.12
N ALA A 189 21.44 -5.57 22.18
CA ALA A 189 20.15 -5.25 22.76
C ALA A 189 20.23 -4.12 23.82
N LEU A 190 21.42 -3.64 24.15
CA LEU A 190 21.62 -2.64 25.21
C LEU A 190 20.85 -1.34 24.93
N LEU A 191 20.95 -0.77 23.72
CA LEU A 191 20.20 0.44 23.36
C LEU A 191 18.68 0.23 23.49
N ALA A 192 18.16 -0.89 22.99
CA ALA A 192 16.73 -1.18 23.09
C ALA A 192 16.26 -1.21 24.55
N ARG A 193 17.02 -1.85 25.44
CA ARG A 193 16.69 -1.89 26.88
C ARG A 193 16.79 -0.50 27.53
N GLN A 194 17.80 0.29 27.19
CA GLN A 194 17.94 1.69 27.67
C GLN A 194 16.74 2.55 27.25
N VAL A 195 16.29 2.43 26.00
CA VAL A 195 15.11 3.13 25.47
C VAL A 195 13.82 2.66 26.17
N ILE A 196 13.62 1.36 26.32
CA ILE A 196 12.45 0.79 27.04
C ILE A 196 12.38 1.35 28.47
N ALA A 197 13.50 1.36 29.18
CA ALA A 197 13.57 1.88 30.56
C ALA A 197 13.27 3.39 30.61
N ALA A 198 13.86 4.19 29.70
CA ALA A 198 13.62 5.64 29.63
C ALA A 198 12.17 5.98 29.29
N VAL A 199 11.57 5.26 28.34
CA VAL A 199 10.17 5.41 27.96
C VAL A 199 9.25 5.04 29.13
N ARG A 200 9.44 3.87 29.76
CA ARG A 200 8.60 3.45 30.90
C ARG A 200 8.68 4.45 32.07
N ALA A 201 9.85 4.97 32.36
CA ALA A 201 10.03 5.96 33.44
C ALA A 201 9.25 7.26 33.21
N ASN A 202 9.10 7.69 31.95
CA ASN A 202 8.41 8.94 31.59
C ASN A 202 6.94 8.73 31.22
N LEU A 203 6.56 7.56 30.71
CA LEU A 203 5.19 7.20 30.37
C LEU A 203 4.34 6.89 31.62
N GLY A 204 4.95 6.32 32.65
CA GLY A 204 4.29 5.82 33.86
C GLY A 204 3.71 4.40 33.70
N ALA A 205 3.27 3.84 34.83
CA ALA A 205 2.76 2.45 34.90
C ALA A 205 1.31 2.29 34.38
N ASN A 206 0.57 3.38 34.27
CA ASN A 206 -0.87 3.37 33.91
C ASN A 206 -1.13 3.46 32.40
N ARG A 207 -0.09 3.33 31.58
CA ARG A 207 -0.16 3.40 30.12
C ARG A 207 0.55 2.22 29.46
N VAL A 208 0.08 1.89 28.27
CA VAL A 208 0.57 0.77 27.47
C VAL A 208 1.94 1.07 26.88
N LEU A 209 2.85 0.13 26.97
CA LEU A 209 4.17 0.18 26.32
C LEU A 209 4.28 -0.95 25.30
N GLY A 210 4.18 -0.60 24.05
CA GLY A 210 4.37 -1.50 22.91
C GLY A 210 5.77 -1.43 22.32
N PHE A 211 6.14 -2.48 21.61
CA PHE A 211 7.41 -2.56 20.89
C PHE A 211 7.23 -3.26 19.55
N ARG A 212 7.69 -2.65 18.47
CA ARG A 212 7.66 -3.22 17.12
C ARG A 212 9.02 -3.75 16.77
N LEU A 213 9.17 -5.07 16.60
CA LEU A 213 10.45 -5.74 16.40
C LEU A 213 10.57 -6.36 15.01
N SER A 214 11.65 -6.04 14.28
CA SER A 214 12.05 -6.81 13.10
C SER A 214 12.59 -8.17 13.55
N CYS A 215 11.88 -9.23 13.17
CA CYS A 215 12.18 -10.61 13.57
C CYS A 215 12.87 -11.44 12.48
N ASP A 216 13.03 -10.87 11.28
CA ASP A 216 13.76 -11.48 10.18
C ASP A 216 14.15 -10.38 9.17
N GLU A 217 15.42 -10.15 8.99
CA GLU A 217 15.95 -9.18 8.03
C GLU A 217 16.16 -9.78 6.63
N LEU A 218 15.89 -11.08 6.46
CA LEU A 218 16.14 -11.85 5.22
C LEU A 218 17.61 -11.79 4.77
N ALA A 219 18.50 -11.68 5.75
CA ALA A 219 19.96 -11.58 5.57
C ALA A 219 20.67 -12.49 6.60
N PRO A 220 20.58 -13.82 6.44
CA PRO A 220 21.01 -14.78 7.46
C PRO A 220 22.50 -14.75 7.78
N TRP A 221 23.32 -14.10 6.92
CA TRP A 221 24.77 -13.99 7.12
C TRP A 221 25.20 -12.99 8.22
N ALA A 222 24.33 -12.04 8.63
CA ALA A 222 24.65 -11.06 9.66
C ALA A 222 23.42 -10.37 10.28
N GLY A 223 22.24 -10.49 9.68
CA GLY A 223 20.99 -9.87 10.16
C GLY A 223 20.33 -10.64 11.29
N ILE A 224 19.24 -10.10 11.79
CA ILE A 224 18.32 -10.80 12.68
C ILE A 224 17.64 -11.91 11.88
N THR A 225 17.64 -13.13 12.41
CA THR A 225 17.05 -14.31 11.75
C THR A 225 15.83 -14.82 12.52
N PRO A 226 14.94 -15.59 11.85
CA PRO A 226 13.79 -16.21 12.51
C PRO A 226 14.15 -17.10 13.70
N GLU A 227 15.35 -17.69 13.68
CA GLU A 227 15.84 -18.56 14.76
C GLU A 227 16.31 -17.75 15.98
N ALA A 228 16.89 -16.57 15.76
CA ALA A 228 17.38 -15.69 16.83
C ALA A 228 16.28 -14.81 17.44
N ALA A 229 15.27 -14.44 16.62
CA ALA A 229 14.22 -13.51 17.00
C ALA A 229 13.39 -13.95 18.23
N PRO A 230 13.01 -15.22 18.43
CA PRO A 230 12.25 -15.64 19.61
C PRO A 230 12.97 -15.33 20.93
N ASN A 231 14.27 -15.62 20.99
CA ASN A 231 15.07 -15.34 22.20
C ASN A 231 15.22 -13.83 22.43
N LEU A 232 15.49 -13.06 21.37
CA LEU A 232 15.58 -11.60 21.46
C LEU A 232 14.25 -10.99 21.93
N ALA A 233 13.13 -11.42 21.35
CA ALA A 233 11.79 -10.97 21.72
C ALA A 233 11.46 -11.27 23.19
N ALA A 234 11.80 -12.48 23.68
CA ALA A 234 11.61 -12.88 25.06
C ALA A 234 12.43 -12.00 26.03
N GLN A 235 13.70 -11.71 25.68
CA GLN A 235 14.55 -10.80 26.48
C GLN A 235 13.98 -9.38 26.55
N LEU A 236 13.48 -8.84 25.43
CA LEU A 236 12.89 -7.50 25.41
C LEU A 236 11.54 -7.45 26.13
N ALA A 237 10.70 -8.48 25.97
CA ALA A 237 9.42 -8.60 26.68
C ALA A 237 9.61 -8.58 28.21
N ALA A 238 10.65 -9.25 28.71
CA ALA A 238 11.00 -9.25 30.13
C ALA A 238 11.39 -7.87 30.70
N CYS A 239 11.63 -6.86 29.85
CA CYS A 239 11.85 -5.47 30.26
C CYS A 239 10.53 -4.71 30.57
N GLY A 240 9.38 -5.37 30.61
CA GLY A 240 8.09 -4.79 30.98
C GLY A 240 7.30 -4.24 29.81
N LEU A 241 7.36 -4.89 28.65
CA LEU A 241 6.51 -4.61 27.51
C LEU A 241 5.09 -5.15 27.73
N ASP A 242 4.07 -4.41 27.31
CA ASP A 242 2.69 -4.86 27.36
C ASP A 242 2.29 -5.58 26.05
N TYR A 243 2.90 -5.20 24.91
CA TYR A 243 2.77 -5.94 23.68
C TYR A 243 4.01 -5.83 22.78
N LEU A 244 4.14 -6.78 21.85
CA LEU A 244 5.18 -6.85 20.84
C LEU A 244 4.56 -7.13 19.46
N VAL A 245 4.89 -6.30 18.46
CA VAL A 245 4.47 -6.49 17.05
C VAL A 245 5.60 -7.15 16.28
N VAL A 246 5.30 -8.28 15.65
CA VAL A 246 6.27 -9.02 14.83
C VAL A 246 6.25 -8.51 13.39
N VAL A 247 7.39 -7.97 12.92
CA VAL A 247 7.55 -7.53 11.53
C VAL A 247 8.75 -8.21 10.88
N ARG A 248 8.80 -8.21 9.53
CA ARG A 248 9.90 -8.77 8.73
C ARG A 248 10.44 -7.75 7.74
N GLY A 249 11.65 -8.02 7.27
CA GLY A 249 12.36 -7.20 6.31
C GLY A 249 13.13 -6.04 6.94
N ALA A 250 13.99 -5.45 6.13
CA ALA A 250 14.79 -4.27 6.43
C ALA A 250 14.90 -3.40 5.18
N ILE A 251 15.67 -2.32 5.25
CA ILE A 251 15.95 -1.49 4.06
C ILE A 251 16.61 -2.29 2.93
N PHE A 252 17.36 -3.35 3.26
CA PHE A 252 18.02 -4.24 2.30
C PHE A 252 17.07 -5.23 1.61
N SER A 253 15.85 -5.39 2.13
CA SER A 253 14.78 -6.26 1.63
C SER A 253 13.44 -5.53 1.68
N ILE A 254 13.43 -4.32 1.12
CA ILE A 254 12.33 -3.37 1.32
C ILE A 254 10.98 -3.86 0.78
N GLU A 255 10.98 -4.65 -0.28
CA GLU A 255 9.78 -5.29 -0.84
C GLU A 255 9.11 -6.26 0.16
N LYS A 256 9.91 -6.84 1.07
CA LYS A 256 9.40 -7.76 2.12
C LYS A 256 8.88 -7.03 3.36
N THR A 257 9.20 -5.75 3.51
CA THR A 257 8.62 -4.94 4.60
C THR A 257 7.14 -4.67 4.40
N ARG A 258 6.70 -4.71 3.13
CA ARG A 258 5.32 -4.46 2.73
C ARG A 258 4.96 -5.35 1.53
N PRO A 259 4.87 -6.68 1.73
CA PRO A 259 4.62 -7.63 0.66
C PRO A 259 3.38 -7.28 -0.14
N ASP A 260 3.50 -7.28 -1.47
CA ASP A 260 2.43 -7.03 -2.41
C ASP A 260 1.67 -8.32 -2.78
N PHE A 261 0.92 -8.29 -3.87
CA PHE A 261 0.12 -9.44 -4.32
C PHE A 261 0.94 -10.61 -4.88
N HIS A 262 2.24 -10.45 -5.14
CA HIS A 262 3.11 -11.55 -5.58
C HIS A 262 3.53 -12.46 -4.41
N GLU A 263 3.46 -11.97 -3.17
CA GLU A 263 3.72 -12.77 -1.98
C GLU A 263 2.42 -13.36 -1.40
N PRO A 264 2.46 -14.51 -0.74
CA PRO A 264 1.28 -15.05 -0.07
C PRO A 264 0.81 -14.11 1.06
N THR A 265 -0.47 -14.17 1.38
CA THR A 265 -1.01 -13.51 2.57
C THR A 265 -0.49 -14.19 3.84
N GLY A 266 -0.35 -13.43 4.93
CA GLY A 266 0.15 -14.00 6.18
C GLY A 266 1.65 -14.30 6.17
N PHE A 267 2.42 -13.50 5.45
CA PHE A 267 3.87 -13.66 5.24
C PHE A 267 4.68 -13.85 6.54
N ASN A 268 4.18 -13.37 7.69
CA ASN A 268 4.90 -13.44 8.98
C ASN A 268 4.34 -14.50 9.93
N ILE A 269 3.41 -15.35 9.53
CA ILE A 269 2.70 -16.30 10.41
C ILE A 269 3.67 -17.20 11.19
N ASP A 270 4.60 -17.85 10.51
CA ASP A 270 5.52 -18.83 11.15
C ASP A 270 6.44 -18.16 12.17
N VAL A 271 7.02 -17.01 11.80
CA VAL A 271 7.89 -16.23 12.70
C VAL A 271 7.10 -15.70 13.90
N CYS A 272 5.87 -15.21 13.66
CA CYS A 272 5.01 -14.70 14.72
C CYS A 272 4.66 -15.78 15.74
N ARG A 273 4.32 -16.99 15.30
CA ARG A 273 4.06 -18.14 16.18
C ARG A 273 5.27 -18.45 17.06
N SER A 274 6.44 -18.58 16.46
CA SER A 274 7.69 -18.90 17.19
C SER A 274 8.03 -17.82 18.22
N VAL A 275 7.87 -16.55 17.87
CA VAL A 275 8.08 -15.42 18.79
C VAL A 275 7.05 -15.43 19.92
N ARG A 276 5.77 -15.67 19.62
CA ARG A 276 4.71 -15.74 20.62
C ARG A 276 4.97 -16.84 21.63
N ASP A 277 5.35 -18.02 21.20
CA ASP A 277 5.63 -19.16 22.08
C ASP A 277 6.78 -18.82 23.06
N ALA A 278 7.84 -18.18 22.58
CA ALA A 278 8.97 -17.77 23.44
C ALA A 278 8.60 -16.65 24.41
N VAL A 279 7.84 -15.64 23.95
CA VAL A 279 7.37 -14.53 24.79
C VAL A 279 6.42 -15.03 25.88
N GLN A 280 5.50 -15.93 25.57
CA GLN A 280 4.57 -16.49 26.55
C GLN A 280 5.28 -17.27 27.68
N GLN A 281 6.40 -17.92 27.36
CA GLN A 281 7.20 -18.63 28.36
C GLN A 281 7.93 -17.69 29.34
N SER A 282 8.38 -16.52 28.84
CA SER A 282 9.19 -15.57 29.64
C SER A 282 8.35 -14.44 30.25
N SER A 283 7.31 -13.99 29.58
CA SER A 283 6.47 -12.84 29.92
C SER A 283 5.01 -13.09 29.53
N PRO A 284 4.27 -13.94 30.27
CA PRO A 284 2.92 -14.40 29.87
C PRO A 284 1.88 -13.27 29.71
N THR A 285 2.13 -12.11 30.30
CA THR A 285 1.23 -10.93 30.20
C THR A 285 1.46 -10.14 28.94
N THR A 286 2.65 -10.21 28.32
CA THR A 286 2.98 -9.52 27.08
C THR A 286 2.24 -10.17 25.91
N LYS A 287 1.48 -9.37 25.14
CA LYS A 287 0.74 -9.84 23.98
C LYS A 287 1.57 -9.76 22.72
N VAL A 288 1.43 -10.72 21.82
CA VAL A 288 2.13 -10.73 20.53
C VAL A 288 1.14 -10.48 19.40
N ILE A 289 1.47 -9.52 18.53
CA ILE A 289 0.60 -9.03 17.47
C ILE A 289 1.19 -9.43 16.11
N LEU A 290 0.39 -10.11 15.30
CA LEU A 290 0.74 -10.46 13.92
C LEU A 290 0.60 -9.27 13.00
N GLN A 291 1.68 -8.91 12.31
CA GLN A 291 1.72 -7.98 11.18
C GLN A 291 2.24 -8.74 9.94
N GLY A 292 1.90 -8.33 8.74
CA GLY A 292 2.47 -8.88 7.50
C GLY A 292 1.42 -9.36 6.51
N SER A 293 0.85 -8.43 5.75
CA SER A 293 -0.11 -8.66 4.66
C SER A 293 -1.38 -9.41 5.07
N VAL A 294 -1.79 -9.33 6.34
CA VAL A 294 -3.09 -9.81 6.76
C VAL A 294 -4.13 -8.77 6.35
N VAL A 295 -4.82 -9.03 5.25
CA VAL A 295 -5.81 -8.12 4.66
C VAL A 295 -7.21 -8.75 4.59
N ASP A 296 -7.30 -10.03 4.87
CA ASP A 296 -8.53 -10.82 4.95
C ASP A 296 -8.88 -11.11 6.41
N TRP A 297 -10.12 -10.86 6.78
CA TRP A 297 -10.60 -11.06 8.15
C TRP A 297 -10.68 -12.54 8.53
N GLY A 298 -10.96 -13.43 7.58
CA GLY A 298 -10.99 -14.88 7.82
C GLY A 298 -9.60 -15.40 8.18
N GLN A 299 -8.56 -14.91 7.49
CA GLN A 299 -7.17 -15.23 7.85
C GLN A 299 -6.81 -14.67 9.23
N ALA A 300 -7.25 -13.44 9.56
CA ALA A 300 -7.02 -12.84 10.87
C ALA A 300 -7.68 -13.66 11.99
N GLU A 301 -8.93 -14.06 11.81
CA GLU A 301 -9.66 -14.92 12.75
C GLU A 301 -8.99 -16.29 12.91
N TRP A 302 -8.57 -16.90 11.80
CA TRP A 302 -7.83 -18.17 11.82
C TRP A 302 -6.52 -18.05 12.63
N ALA A 303 -5.75 -16.97 12.42
CA ALA A 303 -4.48 -16.77 13.10
C ALA A 303 -4.65 -16.67 14.64
N LEU A 304 -5.73 -16.04 15.10
CA LEU A 304 -6.06 -16.00 16.52
C LEU A 304 -6.49 -17.37 17.07
N ASN A 305 -7.35 -18.08 16.35
CA ASN A 305 -7.86 -19.40 16.74
C ASN A 305 -6.75 -20.46 16.80
N ASP A 306 -5.79 -20.37 15.88
CA ASP A 306 -4.66 -21.30 15.76
C ASP A 306 -3.46 -20.92 16.65
N GLY A 307 -3.61 -19.88 17.48
CA GLY A 307 -2.59 -19.47 18.44
C GLY A 307 -1.33 -18.85 17.80
N VAL A 308 -1.44 -18.27 16.61
CA VAL A 308 -0.32 -17.55 15.95
C VAL A 308 -0.02 -16.25 16.66
N ALA A 309 -1.07 -15.54 17.11
CA ALA A 309 -0.97 -14.22 17.72
C ALA A 309 -2.10 -14.00 18.75
N ASP A 310 -1.99 -12.94 19.54
CA ASP A 310 -3.02 -12.50 20.49
C ASP A 310 -3.93 -11.40 19.88
N ALA A 311 -3.40 -10.64 18.92
CA ALA A 311 -4.12 -9.65 18.11
C ALA A 311 -3.49 -9.56 16.70
N VAL A 312 -4.18 -8.88 15.76
CA VAL A 312 -3.76 -8.80 14.36
C VAL A 312 -3.74 -7.36 13.86
N GLU A 313 -2.64 -6.96 13.24
CA GLU A 313 -2.53 -5.68 12.56
C GLU A 313 -3.04 -5.78 11.12
N MET A 314 -4.13 -5.07 10.81
CA MET A 314 -4.80 -5.07 9.51
C MET A 314 -4.77 -3.68 8.84
N THR A 315 -3.62 -3.00 8.86
CA THR A 315 -3.47 -1.60 8.44
C THR A 315 -3.98 -1.36 7.01
N ARG A 316 -3.47 -2.11 6.01
CA ARG A 316 -3.89 -1.89 4.61
C ARG A 316 -5.35 -2.25 4.35
N ALA A 317 -5.90 -3.23 5.06
CA ALA A 317 -7.32 -3.55 4.98
C ALA A 317 -8.18 -2.37 5.44
N GLN A 318 -7.80 -1.70 6.53
CA GLN A 318 -8.51 -0.54 7.08
C GLN A 318 -8.22 0.77 6.32
N ILE A 319 -7.14 0.85 5.53
CA ILE A 319 -6.95 1.93 4.55
C ILE A 319 -7.94 1.74 3.38
N ALA A 320 -8.17 0.50 2.94
CA ALA A 320 -9.12 0.17 1.88
C ALA A 320 -10.58 0.25 2.35
N ASP A 321 -10.86 -0.16 3.58
CA ASP A 321 -12.18 -0.06 4.20
C ASP A 321 -12.06 0.34 5.68
N PRO A 322 -12.17 1.62 6.00
CA PRO A 322 -12.07 2.08 7.37
C PRO A 322 -13.19 1.53 8.28
N SER A 323 -14.31 1.07 7.73
CA SER A 323 -15.44 0.49 8.46
C SER A 323 -15.36 -1.05 8.59
N LEU A 324 -14.22 -1.66 8.30
CA LEU A 324 -14.01 -3.11 8.31
C LEU A 324 -14.53 -3.77 9.59
N VAL A 325 -14.15 -3.25 10.76
CA VAL A 325 -14.49 -3.87 12.04
C VAL A 325 -15.97 -3.71 12.36
N SER A 326 -16.55 -2.53 12.14
CA SER A 326 -18.00 -2.30 12.36
C SER A 326 -18.85 -3.16 11.41
N LYS A 327 -18.43 -3.38 10.17
CA LYS A 327 -19.09 -4.28 9.23
C LYS A 327 -19.05 -5.74 9.73
N LEU A 328 -17.91 -6.20 10.26
CA LEU A 328 -17.81 -7.53 10.86
C LEU A 328 -18.75 -7.68 12.06
N ALA A 329 -18.80 -6.68 12.94
CA ALA A 329 -19.66 -6.69 14.12
C ALA A 329 -21.17 -6.69 13.79
N ASN A 330 -21.55 -6.25 12.59
CA ASN A 330 -22.92 -6.20 12.10
C ASN A 330 -23.26 -7.29 11.07
N ASP A 331 -22.47 -8.36 10.97
CA ASP A 331 -22.63 -9.47 10.01
C ASP A 331 -22.60 -9.04 8.53
N GLN A 332 -21.92 -7.92 8.23
CA GLN A 332 -21.80 -7.34 6.89
C GLN A 332 -20.44 -7.66 6.25
N ALA A 333 -19.85 -8.81 6.55
CA ALA A 333 -18.52 -9.19 6.05
C ALA A 333 -18.39 -9.12 4.51
N ALA A 334 -19.46 -9.46 3.78
CA ALA A 334 -19.50 -9.38 2.32
C ALA A 334 -19.45 -7.95 1.76
N GLU A 335 -19.68 -6.94 2.58
CA GLU A 335 -19.64 -5.52 2.20
C GLU A 335 -18.25 -4.89 2.43
N ILE A 336 -17.31 -5.63 3.03
CA ILE A 336 -15.96 -5.14 3.27
C ILE A 336 -15.23 -4.98 1.93
N ARG A 337 -14.78 -3.75 1.63
CA ARG A 337 -13.98 -3.47 0.45
C ARG A 337 -12.58 -4.09 0.60
N PRO A 338 -12.16 -4.97 -0.33
CA PRO A 338 -10.90 -5.68 -0.19
C PRO A 338 -9.69 -4.78 -0.45
N CYS A 339 -8.62 -4.99 0.30
CA CYS A 339 -7.29 -4.53 -0.06
C CYS A 339 -6.69 -5.47 -1.11
N ILE A 340 -6.36 -4.95 -2.29
CA ILE A 340 -5.76 -5.74 -3.39
C ILE A 340 -4.22 -5.84 -3.32
N ARG A 341 -3.62 -5.39 -2.25
CA ARG A 341 -2.16 -5.44 -2.00
C ARG A 341 -1.28 -4.83 -3.11
N CYS A 342 -1.78 -3.86 -3.83
CA CYS A 342 -1.10 -3.23 -4.97
C CYS A 342 0.03 -2.25 -4.57
N ASN A 343 0.10 -1.80 -3.33
CA ASN A 343 1.05 -0.81 -2.81
C ASN A 343 1.15 0.50 -3.64
N GLN A 344 0.14 0.86 -4.43
CA GLN A 344 0.21 2.02 -5.34
C GLN A 344 0.09 3.36 -4.61
N SER A 345 -0.95 3.55 -3.81
CA SER A 345 -1.25 4.85 -3.18
C SER A 345 -1.05 4.86 -1.66
N CYS A 346 -1.02 3.70 -1.00
CA CYS A 346 -0.79 3.60 0.45
C CYS A 346 0.69 3.55 0.84
N GLN A 347 1.60 3.48 -0.14
CA GLN A 347 3.04 3.51 0.08
C GLN A 347 3.60 4.86 -0.35
N VAL A 348 3.76 5.77 0.60
CA VAL A 348 4.30 7.12 0.34
C VAL A 348 5.81 7.03 0.22
N ARG A 349 6.39 7.40 -0.94
CA ARG A 349 7.82 7.28 -1.21
C ARG A 349 8.45 8.43 -1.97
N ASP A 350 7.71 9.08 -2.86
CA ASP A 350 8.24 10.15 -3.70
C ASP A 350 7.15 11.19 -4.02
N ALA A 351 7.54 12.24 -4.75
CA ALA A 351 6.65 13.34 -5.12
C ALA A 351 5.43 12.92 -5.94
N ARG A 352 5.46 11.74 -6.58
CA ARG A 352 4.32 11.19 -7.35
C ARG A 352 3.28 10.53 -6.45
N ASN A 353 3.64 10.27 -5.19
CA ASN A 353 2.76 9.74 -4.16
C ASN A 353 2.91 10.57 -2.86
N PRO A 354 2.46 11.84 -2.89
CA PRO A 354 2.79 12.82 -1.84
C PRO A 354 2.13 12.57 -0.49
N ILE A 355 0.98 11.88 -0.47
CA ILE A 355 0.23 11.53 0.74
C ILE A 355 -0.33 10.12 0.65
N VAL A 356 -0.67 9.54 1.79
CA VAL A 356 -1.37 8.25 1.85
C VAL A 356 -2.74 8.33 1.18
N SER A 357 -3.08 7.31 0.38
CA SER A 357 -4.41 7.08 -0.16
C SER A 357 -4.61 5.60 -0.52
N CYS A 358 -5.74 5.23 -1.11
CA CYS A 358 -6.00 3.88 -1.60
C CYS A 358 -6.67 3.90 -2.97
N VAL A 359 -6.28 3.00 -3.85
CA VAL A 359 -6.87 2.91 -5.20
C VAL A 359 -8.36 2.56 -5.16
N GLY A 360 -8.79 1.78 -4.16
CA GLY A 360 -10.20 1.43 -3.96
C GLY A 360 -10.98 2.40 -3.05
N GLU A 361 -10.25 3.21 -2.24
CA GLU A 361 -10.83 4.19 -1.33
C GLU A 361 -10.08 5.53 -1.40
N PRO A 362 -10.32 6.34 -2.45
CA PRO A 362 -9.62 7.59 -2.66
C PRO A 362 -9.76 8.63 -1.56
N THR A 363 -10.79 8.53 -0.71
CA THR A 363 -11.00 9.42 0.45
C THR A 363 -9.96 9.21 1.55
N SER A 364 -9.31 8.04 1.61
CA SER A 364 -8.23 7.81 2.60
C SER A 364 -7.13 8.86 2.44
N GLY A 365 -6.87 9.63 3.51
CA GLY A 365 -5.99 10.80 3.55
C GLY A 365 -6.64 12.10 3.07
N ARG A 366 -7.93 12.09 2.71
CA ARG A 366 -8.71 13.25 2.24
C ARG A 366 -10.03 13.43 3.01
N GLU A 367 -10.13 12.88 4.20
CA GLU A 367 -11.34 12.88 5.02
C GLU A 367 -11.85 14.29 5.38
N THR A 368 -10.98 15.31 5.31
CA THR A 368 -11.33 16.73 5.52
C THR A 368 -11.69 17.48 4.25
N GLU A 369 -11.41 16.92 3.07
CA GLU A 369 -11.54 17.61 1.78
C GLU A 369 -12.69 17.07 0.95
N ASP A 370 -12.93 15.76 1.02
CA ASP A 370 -13.93 15.09 0.22
C ASP A 370 -15.35 15.34 0.77
N PRO A 371 -16.37 15.43 -0.11
CA PRO A 371 -17.75 15.52 0.31
C PRO A 371 -18.25 14.18 0.88
N ASP A 372 -19.44 14.21 1.49
CA ASP A 372 -20.18 12.96 1.75
C ASP A 372 -20.67 12.38 0.40
N TRP A 373 -19.88 11.44 -0.14
CA TRP A 373 -20.15 10.76 -1.41
C TRP A 373 -21.50 10.06 -1.44
N TYR A 374 -22.04 9.67 -0.29
CA TYR A 374 -23.22 8.83 -0.15
C TYR A 374 -24.46 9.61 0.30
N GLN A 375 -24.36 10.93 0.45
CA GLN A 375 -25.49 11.76 0.77
C GLN A 375 -26.63 11.53 -0.23
N ARG A 376 -27.83 11.18 0.25
CA ARG A 376 -28.98 10.93 -0.62
C ARG A 376 -29.34 12.15 -1.44
N SER A 377 -29.58 11.92 -2.73
CA SER A 377 -30.09 12.96 -3.64
C SER A 377 -31.48 13.43 -3.25
N ARG A 378 -31.71 14.73 -3.33
CA ARG A 378 -33.05 15.32 -3.18
C ARG A 378 -33.94 15.13 -4.42
N HIS A 379 -33.31 14.84 -5.57
CA HIS A 379 -33.97 14.69 -6.87
C HIS A 379 -33.51 13.41 -7.56
N PRO A 380 -34.00 12.22 -7.11
CA PRO A 380 -33.64 10.94 -7.72
C PRO A 380 -33.91 10.93 -9.23
N ARG A 381 -32.97 10.41 -10.00
CA ARG A 381 -33.00 10.33 -11.47
C ARG A 381 -32.93 8.88 -11.94
N ASN A 382 -33.32 8.65 -13.20
CA ASN A 382 -32.93 7.46 -13.93
C ASN A 382 -31.55 7.70 -14.53
N VAL A 383 -30.62 6.78 -14.33
CA VAL A 383 -29.22 6.91 -14.76
C VAL A 383 -28.81 5.73 -15.61
N VAL A 384 -28.28 5.99 -16.79
CA VAL A 384 -27.62 4.97 -17.61
C VAL A 384 -26.11 5.19 -17.58
N VAL A 385 -25.37 4.18 -17.12
CA VAL A 385 -23.91 4.14 -17.14
C VAL A 385 -23.46 3.27 -18.31
N VAL A 386 -22.76 3.87 -19.26
CA VAL A 386 -22.28 3.18 -20.46
C VAL A 386 -20.83 2.74 -20.24
N GLY A 387 -20.64 1.43 -20.05
CA GLY A 387 -19.38 0.79 -19.73
C GLY A 387 -19.31 0.29 -18.29
N GLY A 388 -18.97 -0.98 -18.14
CA GLY A 388 -18.91 -1.72 -16.88
C GLY A 388 -17.49 -1.89 -16.31
N GLY A 389 -16.57 -0.98 -16.64
CA GLY A 389 -15.23 -0.92 -16.03
C GLY A 389 -15.25 -0.32 -14.62
N PRO A 390 -14.08 -0.16 -13.95
CA PRO A 390 -14.01 0.37 -12.57
C PRO A 390 -14.74 1.70 -12.38
N ALA A 391 -14.59 2.65 -13.31
CA ALA A 391 -15.25 3.94 -13.24
C ALA A 391 -16.77 3.81 -13.35
N GLY A 392 -17.27 3.01 -14.29
CA GLY A 392 -18.70 2.78 -14.46
C GLY A 392 -19.33 2.05 -13.29
N LEU A 393 -18.68 1.00 -12.77
CA LEU A 393 -19.13 0.27 -11.59
C LEU A 393 -19.21 1.18 -10.35
N GLU A 394 -18.17 1.99 -10.10
CA GLU A 394 -18.20 2.92 -8.96
C GLU A 394 -19.22 4.04 -9.14
N THR A 395 -19.38 4.57 -10.38
CA THR A 395 -20.46 5.52 -10.68
C THR A 395 -21.82 4.94 -10.36
N ALA A 396 -22.10 3.74 -10.85
CA ALA A 396 -23.38 3.06 -10.64
C ALA A 396 -23.65 2.77 -9.15
N ARG A 397 -22.64 2.25 -8.45
CA ARG A 397 -22.72 1.95 -7.02
C ARG A 397 -23.05 3.21 -6.20
N VAL A 398 -22.29 4.29 -6.40
CA VAL A 398 -22.46 5.52 -5.64
C VAL A 398 -23.79 6.20 -6.00
N ALA A 399 -24.15 6.25 -7.28
CA ALA A 399 -25.44 6.79 -7.72
C ALA A 399 -26.64 6.02 -7.10
N ALA A 400 -26.57 4.68 -7.05
CA ALA A 400 -27.61 3.85 -6.41
C ALA A 400 -27.70 4.11 -4.90
N LEU A 401 -26.56 4.21 -4.18
CA LEU A 401 -26.50 4.58 -2.76
C LEU A 401 -27.12 5.97 -2.51
N ARG A 402 -26.96 6.90 -3.44
CA ARG A 402 -27.57 8.23 -3.40
C ARG A 402 -29.09 8.22 -3.71
N GLY A 403 -29.63 7.07 -4.12
CA GLY A 403 -31.08 6.87 -4.34
C GLY A 403 -31.52 7.04 -5.78
N HIS A 404 -30.60 7.12 -6.75
CA HIS A 404 -30.94 7.10 -8.18
C HIS A 404 -31.33 5.68 -8.64
N SER A 405 -32.16 5.56 -9.67
CA SER A 405 -32.42 4.30 -10.38
C SER A 405 -31.36 4.11 -11.46
N VAL A 406 -30.53 3.06 -11.34
CA VAL A 406 -29.32 2.94 -12.17
C VAL A 406 -29.32 1.65 -12.98
N ARG A 407 -28.95 1.76 -14.26
CA ARG A 407 -28.59 0.62 -15.11
C ARG A 407 -27.20 0.79 -15.71
N ILE A 408 -26.45 -0.30 -15.82
CA ILE A 408 -25.19 -0.37 -16.55
C ILE A 408 -25.45 -1.06 -17.88
N VAL A 409 -24.90 -0.49 -18.97
CA VAL A 409 -24.88 -1.11 -20.29
C VAL A 409 -23.44 -1.42 -20.66
N GLU A 410 -23.13 -2.70 -20.87
CA GLU A 410 -21.78 -3.19 -21.18
C GLU A 410 -21.79 -4.00 -22.47
N ARG A 411 -20.90 -3.66 -23.41
CA ARG A 411 -20.79 -4.32 -24.73
C ARG A 411 -20.25 -5.75 -24.64
N SER A 412 -19.42 -6.04 -23.64
CA SER A 412 -18.83 -7.36 -23.44
C SER A 412 -19.75 -8.30 -22.66
N SER A 413 -19.40 -9.58 -22.61
CA SER A 413 -20.10 -10.60 -21.84
C SER A 413 -19.78 -10.56 -20.33
N GLY A 414 -18.92 -9.65 -19.88
CA GLY A 414 -18.51 -9.53 -18.47
C GLY A 414 -18.14 -8.10 -18.07
N LEU A 415 -18.29 -7.83 -16.78
CA LEU A 415 -17.94 -6.53 -16.18
C LEU A 415 -16.48 -6.49 -15.71
N GLY A 416 -15.95 -5.29 -15.48
CA GLY A 416 -14.64 -5.04 -14.90
C GLY A 416 -13.61 -4.46 -15.88
N GLY A 417 -13.87 -4.54 -17.19
CA GLY A 417 -12.98 -3.97 -18.21
C GLY A 417 -11.54 -4.48 -18.08
N VAL A 418 -10.57 -3.61 -18.39
CA VAL A 418 -9.13 -3.91 -18.32
C VAL A 418 -8.68 -4.39 -16.93
N ALA A 419 -9.25 -3.82 -15.88
CA ALA A 419 -8.86 -4.13 -14.50
C ALA A 419 -9.19 -5.57 -14.09
N ARG A 420 -10.12 -6.24 -14.79
CA ARG A 420 -10.45 -7.65 -14.55
C ARG A 420 -9.36 -8.60 -15.03
N VAL A 421 -8.67 -8.25 -16.09
CA VAL A 421 -7.72 -9.15 -16.78
C VAL A 421 -6.25 -8.79 -16.49
N ALA A 422 -5.98 -7.61 -15.93
CA ALA A 422 -4.62 -7.12 -15.69
C ALA A 422 -4.40 -6.74 -14.21
N GLY A 423 -3.36 -7.31 -13.60
CA GLY A 423 -2.93 -7.00 -12.24
C GLY A 423 -3.82 -7.59 -11.14
N PRO A 424 -3.71 -7.06 -9.90
CA PRO A 424 -4.32 -7.64 -8.70
C PRO A 424 -5.76 -7.16 -8.45
N ALA A 425 -6.41 -6.48 -9.40
CA ALA A 425 -7.66 -5.76 -9.15
C ALA A 425 -8.91 -6.63 -9.08
N LEU A 426 -8.83 -7.91 -9.46
CA LEU A 426 -10.00 -8.81 -9.56
C LEU A 426 -10.87 -8.83 -8.29
N PRO A 427 -10.32 -8.95 -7.06
CA PRO A 427 -11.16 -8.91 -5.84
C PRO A 427 -11.93 -7.60 -5.67
N LEU A 428 -11.35 -6.46 -6.04
CA LEU A 428 -12.02 -5.16 -5.99
C LEU A 428 -13.13 -5.06 -7.04
N ILE A 429 -12.90 -5.60 -8.24
CA ILE A 429 -13.91 -5.63 -9.30
C ILE A 429 -15.09 -6.51 -8.90
N ASP A 430 -14.84 -7.71 -8.38
CA ASP A 430 -15.90 -8.62 -7.93
C ASP A 430 -16.70 -8.00 -6.77
N TRP A 431 -16.04 -7.29 -5.85
CA TRP A 431 -16.71 -6.53 -4.80
C TRP A 431 -17.58 -5.40 -5.38
N LEU A 432 -17.09 -4.61 -6.34
CA LEU A 432 -17.86 -3.55 -6.99
C LEU A 432 -19.11 -4.09 -7.69
N ILE A 433 -18.99 -5.23 -8.37
CA ILE A 433 -20.12 -5.89 -9.02
C ILE A 433 -21.16 -6.34 -7.98
N ALA A 434 -20.72 -6.98 -6.90
CA ALA A 434 -21.60 -7.41 -5.81
C ALA A 434 -22.29 -6.22 -5.14
N GLU A 435 -21.59 -5.11 -4.94
CA GLU A 435 -22.15 -3.87 -4.41
C GLU A 435 -23.20 -3.26 -5.34
N CYS A 436 -22.95 -3.22 -6.65
CA CYS A 436 -23.94 -2.77 -7.62
C CYS A 436 -25.21 -3.63 -7.55
N GLN A 437 -25.08 -4.96 -7.52
CA GLN A 437 -26.20 -5.90 -7.40
C GLN A 437 -26.96 -5.71 -6.08
N ARG A 438 -26.25 -5.57 -4.96
CA ARG A 438 -26.84 -5.36 -3.63
C ARG A 438 -27.67 -4.07 -3.56
N ASN A 439 -27.23 -3.03 -4.28
CA ASN A 439 -27.91 -1.75 -4.34
C ASN A 439 -28.94 -1.65 -5.49
N GLY A 440 -29.31 -2.76 -6.12
CA GLY A 440 -30.38 -2.82 -7.12
C GLY A 440 -30.03 -2.24 -8.49
N VAL A 441 -28.74 -2.14 -8.83
CA VAL A 441 -28.31 -1.72 -10.16
C VAL A 441 -28.66 -2.79 -11.18
N SER A 442 -29.37 -2.41 -12.25
CA SER A 442 -29.64 -3.30 -13.40
C SER A 442 -28.41 -3.40 -14.30
N ILE A 443 -28.10 -4.59 -14.80
CA ILE A 443 -26.91 -4.86 -15.63
C ILE A 443 -27.34 -5.50 -16.95
N GLU A 444 -26.99 -4.83 -18.05
CA GLU A 444 -27.23 -5.27 -19.42
C GLU A 444 -25.88 -5.58 -20.08
N LEU A 445 -25.60 -6.88 -20.28
CA LEU A 445 -24.38 -7.37 -20.95
C LEU A 445 -24.64 -7.59 -22.44
N ASN A 446 -23.56 -7.71 -23.24
CA ASN A 446 -23.61 -7.88 -24.70
C ASN A 446 -24.49 -6.82 -25.37
N SER A 447 -24.50 -5.60 -24.83
CA SER A 447 -25.33 -4.50 -25.27
C SER A 447 -24.46 -3.27 -25.49
N GLU A 448 -24.53 -2.69 -26.67
CA GLU A 448 -23.72 -1.53 -27.05
C GLU A 448 -24.62 -0.32 -27.32
N ILE A 449 -24.33 0.79 -26.64
CA ILE A 449 -24.92 2.10 -26.96
C ILE A 449 -23.98 2.79 -27.93
N ASN A 450 -24.45 3.01 -29.15
CA ASN A 450 -23.69 3.72 -30.17
C ASN A 450 -23.87 5.25 -30.05
N GLN A 451 -23.02 5.99 -30.74
CA GLN A 451 -22.99 7.47 -30.72
C GLN A 451 -24.30 8.16 -31.11
N TYR A 452 -25.26 7.46 -31.72
CA TYR A 452 -26.56 8.01 -32.16
C TYR A 452 -27.70 7.70 -31.19
N ALA A 453 -27.44 6.90 -30.13
CA ALA A 453 -28.47 6.59 -29.13
C ALA A 453 -28.78 7.84 -28.30
N ALA A 454 -29.99 8.35 -28.38
CA ALA A 454 -30.47 9.38 -27.47
C ALA A 454 -30.92 8.74 -26.15
N PRO A 455 -30.65 9.35 -24.98
CA PRO A 455 -31.22 8.88 -23.73
C PRO A 455 -32.75 9.01 -23.75
N SER A 456 -33.42 8.17 -22.97
CA SER A 456 -34.86 8.32 -22.77
C SER A 456 -35.15 9.66 -22.08
N PRO A 457 -36.32 10.29 -22.32
CA PRO A 457 -36.68 11.48 -21.58
C PRO A 457 -36.54 11.26 -20.05
N ASN A 458 -35.88 12.18 -19.36
CA ASN A 458 -35.55 12.11 -17.92
C ASN A 458 -34.47 11.09 -17.52
N GLU A 459 -33.67 10.58 -18.44
CA GLU A 459 -32.54 9.71 -18.15
C GLU A 459 -31.22 10.49 -18.28
N VAL A 460 -30.35 10.41 -17.27
CA VAL A 460 -28.98 10.98 -17.29
C VAL A 460 -28.01 9.93 -17.77
N MET A 461 -27.22 10.23 -18.80
CA MET A 461 -26.22 9.31 -19.35
C MET A 461 -24.83 9.65 -18.83
N VAL A 462 -24.13 8.65 -18.27
CA VAL A 462 -22.73 8.74 -17.84
C VAL A 462 -21.88 7.82 -18.72
N GLN A 463 -20.95 8.39 -19.47
CA GLN A 463 -19.99 7.63 -20.26
C GLN A 463 -18.82 7.14 -19.40
N ALA A 464 -18.55 5.84 -19.41
CA ALA A 464 -17.40 5.19 -18.75
C ALA A 464 -16.79 4.09 -19.66
N THR A 465 -16.69 4.40 -20.95
CA THR A 465 -16.35 3.44 -22.03
C THR A 465 -14.86 3.09 -22.12
N GLY A 466 -14.04 3.67 -21.25
CA GLY A 466 -12.62 3.33 -21.16
C GLY A 466 -11.77 3.94 -22.27
N SER A 467 -10.72 3.23 -22.69
CA SER A 467 -9.69 3.73 -23.62
C SER A 467 -9.55 2.84 -24.85
N LEU A 468 -8.98 3.43 -25.90
CA LEU A 468 -8.61 2.80 -27.16
C LEU A 468 -7.08 2.64 -27.25
N PRO A 469 -6.56 1.74 -28.11
CA PRO A 469 -5.14 1.71 -28.44
C PRO A 469 -4.64 3.07 -28.92
N GLY A 470 -3.44 3.45 -28.52
CA GLY A 470 -2.81 4.69 -28.93
C GLY A 470 -2.30 4.67 -30.37
N VAL A 471 -1.78 5.80 -30.83
CA VAL A 471 -1.14 5.89 -32.13
C VAL A 471 0.21 5.18 -32.10
N ARG A 472 0.42 4.26 -33.02
CA ARG A 472 1.70 3.56 -33.16
C ARG A 472 2.81 4.52 -33.59
N THR A 473 3.95 4.43 -32.96
CA THR A 473 5.14 5.25 -33.24
C THR A 473 6.14 4.56 -34.16
N TYR A 474 5.76 3.44 -34.76
CA TYR A 474 6.56 2.58 -35.62
C TYR A 474 5.79 2.20 -36.89
N ALA A 475 6.52 1.88 -37.97
CA ALA A 475 5.92 1.43 -39.22
C ALA A 475 5.48 -0.04 -39.14
N VAL A 476 4.35 -0.38 -39.74
CA VAL A 476 3.81 -1.73 -39.75
C VAL A 476 3.68 -2.21 -41.20
N HIS A 477 4.53 -3.16 -41.59
CA HIS A 477 4.51 -3.82 -42.90
C HIS A 477 3.75 -5.16 -42.90
N SER A 478 3.38 -5.64 -41.70
CA SER A 478 2.56 -6.85 -41.49
C SER A 478 1.58 -6.66 -40.36
N ALA A 479 0.38 -6.20 -40.66
CA ALA A 479 -0.66 -5.88 -39.67
C ALA A 479 -1.07 -7.10 -38.81
N ASN A 480 -1.07 -8.30 -39.38
CA ASN A 480 -1.46 -9.54 -38.69
C ASN A 480 -0.46 -9.97 -37.59
N MET A 481 0.71 -9.35 -37.51
CA MET A 481 1.70 -9.61 -36.48
C MET A 481 1.54 -8.75 -35.24
N VAL A 482 0.73 -7.70 -35.27
CA VAL A 482 0.62 -6.73 -34.16
C VAL A 482 -0.71 -6.89 -33.44
N LEU A 483 -0.64 -7.26 -32.16
CA LEU A 483 -1.76 -7.41 -31.24
C LEU A 483 -1.79 -6.26 -30.24
N ASP A 484 -2.98 -5.81 -29.84
CA ASP A 484 -3.14 -4.97 -28.66
C ASP A 484 -2.91 -5.80 -27.40
N VAL A 485 -2.28 -5.20 -26.38
CA VAL A 485 -1.95 -5.90 -25.13
C VAL A 485 -3.19 -6.45 -24.42
N LEU A 486 -4.34 -5.76 -24.48
CA LEU A 486 -5.57 -6.24 -23.86
C LEU A 486 -6.14 -7.46 -24.59
N GLN A 487 -6.02 -7.51 -25.92
CA GLN A 487 -6.37 -8.68 -26.70
C GLN A 487 -5.49 -9.88 -26.30
N ALA A 488 -4.17 -9.65 -26.25
CA ALA A 488 -3.22 -10.71 -25.88
C ALA A 488 -3.44 -11.30 -24.48
N ILE A 489 -3.82 -10.46 -23.50
CA ILE A 489 -4.09 -10.90 -22.13
C ILE A 489 -5.47 -11.57 -22.01
N SER A 490 -6.50 -11.00 -22.66
CA SER A 490 -7.88 -11.51 -22.56
C SER A 490 -8.07 -12.81 -23.33
N ASP A 491 -7.34 -12.98 -24.43
CA ASP A 491 -7.35 -14.18 -25.26
C ASP A 491 -5.91 -14.66 -25.54
N PRO A 492 -5.30 -15.41 -24.60
CA PRO A 492 -3.95 -15.95 -24.77
C PRO A 492 -3.80 -16.87 -26.01
N ALA A 493 -4.91 -17.41 -26.52
CA ALA A 493 -4.90 -18.23 -27.75
C ALA A 493 -4.68 -17.38 -29.01
N SER A 494 -4.85 -16.06 -28.95
CA SER A 494 -4.51 -15.12 -30.03
C SER A 494 -3.01 -15.04 -30.30
N LEU A 495 -2.17 -15.45 -29.32
CA LEU A 495 -0.71 -15.49 -29.46
C LEU A 495 -0.28 -16.84 -30.06
N PRO A 496 0.67 -16.86 -31.02
CA PRO A 496 1.26 -18.11 -31.50
C PRO A 496 1.85 -18.92 -30.34
N SER A 497 1.62 -20.23 -30.35
CA SER A 497 2.09 -21.13 -29.28
C SER A 497 3.60 -21.38 -29.27
N VAL A 498 4.28 -21.13 -30.39
CA VAL A 498 5.73 -21.36 -30.59
C VAL A 498 6.37 -20.10 -31.20
N GLY A 499 7.62 -19.83 -30.85
CA GLY A 499 8.42 -18.72 -31.35
C GLY A 499 8.45 -17.52 -30.40
N GLN A 500 9.34 -16.57 -30.70
CA GLN A 500 9.55 -15.36 -29.89
C GLN A 500 8.41 -14.37 -30.11
N VAL A 501 7.91 -13.80 -29.02
CA VAL A 501 6.89 -12.75 -28.99
C VAL A 501 7.56 -11.47 -28.50
N VAL A 502 7.56 -10.44 -29.32
CA VAL A 502 8.05 -9.11 -28.94
C VAL A 502 6.96 -8.38 -28.16
N LEU A 503 7.29 -7.88 -26.98
CA LEU A 503 6.48 -6.98 -26.17
C LEU A 503 7.08 -5.56 -26.27
N PHE A 504 6.40 -4.66 -26.94
CA PHE A 504 6.83 -3.27 -27.03
C PHE A 504 6.29 -2.46 -25.85
N ASP A 505 7.16 -2.11 -24.90
CA ASP A 505 6.81 -1.39 -23.68
C ASP A 505 7.50 -0.01 -23.59
N PRO A 506 6.89 1.04 -24.15
CA PRO A 506 7.40 2.40 -24.02
C PRO A 506 7.03 3.07 -22.68
N ILE A 507 6.22 2.40 -21.83
CA ILE A 507 5.70 2.95 -20.56
C ILE A 507 6.57 2.50 -19.39
N GLY A 508 7.02 1.26 -19.38
CA GLY A 508 7.66 0.63 -18.22
C GLY A 508 6.68 0.29 -17.11
N GLY A 509 5.43 -0.05 -17.47
CA GLY A 509 4.34 -0.32 -16.53
C GLY A 509 4.15 -1.81 -16.18
N PRO A 510 3.23 -2.12 -15.26
CA PRO A 510 3.05 -3.49 -14.75
C PRO A 510 2.44 -4.45 -15.78
N ILE A 511 1.71 -3.95 -16.79
CA ILE A 511 0.97 -4.81 -17.73
C ILE A 511 1.93 -5.57 -18.64
N ALA A 512 2.91 -4.87 -19.24
CA ALA A 512 3.92 -5.50 -20.08
C ALA A 512 4.79 -6.49 -19.30
N ILE A 513 5.14 -6.15 -18.05
CA ILE A 513 5.92 -7.00 -17.16
C ILE A 513 5.15 -8.29 -16.84
N ALA A 514 3.87 -8.21 -16.47
CA ALA A 514 3.05 -9.38 -16.18
C ALA A 514 2.92 -10.32 -17.39
N LEU A 515 2.74 -9.77 -18.59
CA LEU A 515 2.69 -10.56 -19.81
C LEU A 515 4.06 -11.19 -20.15
N ALA A 516 5.16 -10.45 -19.93
CA ALA A 516 6.51 -10.99 -20.10
C ALA A 516 6.78 -12.15 -19.14
N GLU A 517 6.39 -12.03 -17.88
CA GLU A 517 6.50 -13.11 -16.89
C GLU A 517 5.67 -14.34 -17.30
N GLN A 518 4.48 -14.14 -17.87
CA GLN A 518 3.62 -15.23 -18.35
C GLN A 518 4.24 -15.98 -19.54
N LEU A 519 4.84 -15.26 -20.49
CA LEU A 519 5.46 -15.82 -21.68
C LEU A 519 6.84 -16.45 -21.41
N GLY A 520 7.55 -15.98 -20.37
CA GLY A 520 8.87 -16.50 -19.99
C GLY A 520 9.92 -16.31 -21.09
N ASP A 521 10.67 -17.36 -21.42
CA ASP A 521 11.75 -17.38 -22.42
C ASP A 521 11.31 -17.07 -23.85
N ARG A 522 10.00 -17.10 -24.12
CA ARG A 522 9.40 -16.66 -25.38
C ARG A 522 9.26 -15.15 -25.50
N ALA A 523 9.36 -14.40 -24.40
CA ALA A 523 9.21 -12.95 -24.41
C ALA A 523 10.53 -12.25 -24.77
N VAL A 524 10.44 -11.29 -25.70
CA VAL A 524 11.46 -10.27 -25.96
C VAL A 524 10.86 -8.93 -25.60
N LEU A 525 11.19 -8.40 -24.42
CA LEU A 525 10.67 -7.15 -23.91
C LEU A 525 11.52 -5.98 -24.39
N ILE A 526 10.97 -5.15 -25.28
CA ILE A 526 11.62 -3.93 -25.80
C ILE A 526 11.21 -2.76 -24.90
N THR A 527 12.20 -2.14 -24.24
CA THR A 527 11.98 -0.92 -23.43
C THR A 527 12.98 0.17 -23.81
N GLN A 528 12.51 1.40 -23.81
CA GLN A 528 13.36 2.58 -24.00
C GLN A 528 14.22 2.92 -22.79
N ASP A 529 13.97 2.31 -21.65
CA ASP A 529 14.64 2.56 -20.37
C ASP A 529 15.89 1.68 -20.18
N ASN A 530 16.71 2.02 -19.18
CA ASN A 530 17.87 1.22 -18.79
C ASN A 530 17.47 -0.02 -17.97
N ILE A 531 16.25 -0.09 -17.47
CA ILE A 531 15.70 -1.18 -16.68
C ILE A 531 14.24 -1.43 -17.11
N ALA A 532 13.82 -2.68 -17.14
CA ALA A 532 12.44 -3.03 -17.44
C ALA A 532 11.51 -2.66 -16.27
N GLY A 533 10.32 -2.16 -16.58
CA GLY A 533 9.31 -1.86 -15.56
C GLY A 533 9.63 -0.64 -14.70
N ASN A 534 10.22 0.42 -15.26
CA ASN A 534 10.68 1.60 -14.51
C ASN A 534 9.59 2.22 -13.61
N GLU A 535 8.31 2.23 -14.01
CA GLU A 535 7.20 2.74 -13.22
C GLU A 535 6.89 1.88 -11.97
N LEU A 536 7.36 0.63 -11.91
CA LEU A 536 7.20 -0.25 -10.74
C LEU A 536 8.00 0.23 -9.51
N SER A 537 8.92 1.18 -9.67
CA SER A 537 9.59 1.84 -8.55
C SER A 537 8.60 2.47 -7.56
N ARG A 538 7.44 2.91 -8.05
CA ARG A 538 6.37 3.53 -7.23
C ARG A 538 5.73 2.56 -6.23
N THR A 539 5.65 1.27 -6.59
CA THR A 539 5.06 0.22 -5.74
C THR A 539 6.10 -0.57 -4.95
N GLY A 540 7.38 -0.37 -5.26
CA GLY A 540 8.50 -1.13 -4.70
C GLY A 540 8.77 -2.46 -5.43
N ASP A 541 8.08 -2.73 -6.54
CA ASP A 541 8.21 -3.99 -7.29
C ASP A 541 9.31 -3.96 -8.39
N LEU A 542 10.00 -2.83 -8.61
CA LEU A 542 10.96 -2.70 -9.70
C LEU A 542 12.08 -3.76 -9.65
N ALA A 543 12.74 -3.91 -8.52
CA ALA A 543 13.82 -4.90 -8.36
C ALA A 543 13.27 -6.34 -8.35
N PRO A 544 12.20 -6.67 -7.59
CA PRO A 544 11.57 -8.00 -7.63
C PRO A 544 11.09 -8.41 -9.03
N ALA A 545 10.48 -7.51 -9.79
CA ALA A 545 10.03 -7.77 -11.15
C ALA A 545 11.20 -8.18 -12.06
N ASN A 546 12.33 -7.45 -11.99
CA ASN A 546 13.51 -7.80 -12.78
C ASN A 546 14.13 -9.15 -12.36
N VAL A 547 14.04 -9.52 -11.08
CA VAL A 547 14.42 -10.88 -10.61
C VAL A 547 13.48 -11.93 -11.22
N ARG A 548 12.15 -11.74 -11.19
CA ARG A 548 11.18 -12.67 -11.77
C ARG A 548 11.36 -12.82 -13.28
N LEU A 549 11.58 -11.71 -14.02
CA LEU A 549 11.87 -11.74 -15.45
C LEU A 549 13.13 -12.55 -15.76
N ALA A 550 14.21 -12.34 -15.01
CA ALA A 550 15.47 -13.08 -15.19
C ALA A 550 15.29 -14.58 -14.88
N GLN A 551 14.60 -14.93 -13.80
CA GLN A 551 14.31 -16.33 -13.43
C GLN A 551 13.46 -17.06 -14.47
N ARG A 552 12.58 -16.33 -15.19
CA ARG A 552 11.73 -16.88 -16.25
C ARG A 552 12.38 -16.87 -17.63
N GLY A 553 13.62 -16.41 -17.75
CA GLY A 553 14.38 -16.37 -19.00
C GLY A 553 13.93 -15.31 -19.99
N VAL A 554 13.21 -14.27 -19.55
CA VAL A 554 12.76 -13.17 -20.41
C VAL A 554 13.97 -12.43 -20.98
N HIS A 555 14.01 -12.26 -22.31
CA HIS A 555 15.01 -11.43 -22.96
C HIS A 555 14.61 -9.96 -22.92
N ILE A 556 15.47 -9.07 -22.39
CA ILE A 556 15.18 -7.64 -22.25
C ILE A 556 16.07 -6.82 -23.17
N GLU A 557 15.47 -6.19 -24.17
CA GLU A 557 16.06 -5.23 -25.08
C GLU A 557 15.93 -3.81 -24.51
N ARG A 558 16.95 -3.39 -23.77
CA ARG A 558 16.99 -2.08 -23.08
C ARG A 558 17.40 -0.98 -24.05
N ARG A 559 17.01 0.27 -23.75
CA ARG A 559 17.34 1.49 -24.53
C ARG A 559 16.97 1.35 -25.99
N SER A 560 15.92 0.60 -26.29
CA SER A 560 15.53 0.21 -27.63
C SER A 560 14.17 0.79 -28.00
N LEU A 561 14.10 1.34 -29.20
CA LEU A 561 12.88 1.88 -29.80
C LEU A 561 12.45 0.92 -30.93
N LEU A 562 11.20 0.52 -30.94
CA LEU A 562 10.63 -0.21 -32.07
C LEU A 562 10.47 0.76 -33.25
N ARG A 563 11.00 0.44 -34.41
CA ARG A 563 10.93 1.27 -35.63
C ARG A 563 10.04 0.67 -36.69
N GLU A 564 10.17 -0.63 -36.95
CA GLU A 564 9.41 -1.31 -38.00
C GLU A 564 9.00 -2.72 -37.59
N VAL A 565 7.85 -3.16 -38.09
CA VAL A 565 7.36 -4.55 -37.94
C VAL A 565 7.20 -5.15 -39.33
N HIS A 566 8.01 -6.18 -39.61
CA HIS A 566 8.01 -6.95 -40.85
C HIS A 566 7.53 -8.40 -40.64
N PRO A 567 7.19 -9.14 -41.71
CA PRO A 567 6.94 -10.57 -41.59
C PRO A 567 8.16 -11.30 -41.00
N GLY A 568 8.00 -11.87 -39.79
CA GLY A 568 9.02 -12.69 -39.13
C GLY A 568 10.08 -11.94 -38.32
N HIS A 569 10.11 -10.60 -38.31
CA HIS A 569 11.06 -9.83 -37.51
C HIS A 569 10.58 -8.39 -37.24
N VAL A 570 11.23 -7.74 -36.28
CA VAL A 570 11.10 -6.29 -36.03
C VAL A 570 12.46 -5.60 -36.17
N VAL A 571 12.46 -4.32 -36.58
CA VAL A 571 13.64 -3.45 -36.58
C VAL A 571 13.60 -2.59 -35.33
N VAL A 572 14.66 -2.64 -34.55
CA VAL A 572 14.85 -1.83 -33.34
C VAL A 572 16.04 -0.90 -33.48
N GLU A 573 15.92 0.27 -32.85
CA GLU A 573 16.99 1.28 -32.80
C GLU A 573 17.49 1.44 -31.37
N ASP A 574 18.81 1.37 -31.18
CA ASP A 574 19.42 1.73 -29.89
C ASP A 574 19.35 3.26 -29.69
N ARG A 575 18.73 3.70 -28.58
CA ARG A 575 18.50 5.13 -28.26
C ARG A 575 19.77 5.98 -28.16
N PHE A 576 20.90 5.37 -27.84
CA PHE A 576 22.15 6.11 -27.60
C PHE A 576 23.04 6.17 -28.83
N THR A 577 23.04 5.10 -29.62
CA THR A 577 23.92 4.98 -30.77
C THR A 577 23.22 5.16 -32.11
N ALA A 578 21.87 5.14 -32.12
CA ALA A 578 21.04 5.10 -33.32
C ALA A 578 21.31 3.87 -34.23
N ALA A 579 21.99 2.85 -33.73
CA ALA A 579 22.26 1.62 -34.48
C ALA A 579 20.95 0.82 -34.64
N LEU A 580 20.68 0.39 -35.86
CA LEU A 580 19.54 -0.47 -36.20
C LEU A 580 19.95 -1.94 -36.13
N ARG A 581 19.04 -2.80 -35.70
CA ARG A 581 19.19 -4.25 -35.73
C ARG A 581 17.85 -4.94 -35.86
N ASP A 582 17.86 -6.17 -36.38
CA ASP A 582 16.69 -7.00 -36.53
C ASP A 582 16.56 -7.96 -35.34
N ILE A 583 15.31 -8.19 -34.90
CA ILE A 583 14.94 -9.20 -33.91
C ILE A 583 13.89 -10.10 -34.51
N ALA A 584 14.21 -11.39 -34.65
CA ALA A 584 13.26 -12.38 -35.15
C ALA A 584 12.09 -12.57 -34.18
N CYS A 585 10.86 -12.56 -34.69
CA CYS A 585 9.67 -12.79 -33.88
C CYS A 585 8.49 -13.30 -34.73
N VAL A 586 7.52 -13.94 -34.06
CA VAL A 586 6.29 -14.41 -34.70
C VAL A 586 5.08 -13.50 -34.43
N ALA A 587 5.17 -12.67 -33.39
CA ALA A 587 4.15 -11.69 -33.06
C ALA A 587 4.74 -10.51 -32.28
N VAL A 588 4.07 -9.37 -32.35
CA VAL A 588 4.35 -8.17 -31.57
C VAL A 588 3.12 -7.84 -30.74
N VAL A 589 3.28 -7.63 -29.44
CA VAL A 589 2.24 -7.08 -28.58
C VAL A 589 2.58 -5.64 -28.26
N ASP A 590 1.67 -4.74 -28.64
CA ASP A 590 1.81 -3.30 -28.36
C ASP A 590 1.28 -2.99 -26.96
N CYS A 591 2.20 -2.73 -26.02
CA CYS A 591 1.93 -2.31 -24.66
C CYS A 591 2.01 -0.77 -24.50
N GLY A 592 1.82 -0.03 -25.59
CA GLY A 592 1.96 1.42 -25.67
C GLY A 592 0.86 2.20 -24.95
N PHE A 593 0.98 3.52 -25.06
CA PHE A 593 0.01 4.46 -24.49
C PHE A 593 -1.39 4.26 -25.09
N ARG A 594 -2.40 4.55 -24.28
CA ARG A 594 -3.79 4.47 -24.69
C ARG A 594 -4.38 5.86 -24.86
N LEU A 595 -5.45 5.97 -25.65
CA LEU A 595 -6.19 7.22 -25.88
C LEU A 595 -7.60 7.09 -25.28
N PRO A 596 -8.24 8.20 -24.89
CA PRO A 596 -9.64 8.20 -24.52
C PRO A 596 -10.51 7.63 -25.65
N SER A 597 -11.58 6.93 -25.29
CA SER A 597 -12.61 6.56 -26.26
C SER A 597 -13.36 7.79 -26.77
N GLU A 598 -13.94 7.70 -27.97
CA GLU A 598 -14.72 8.81 -28.55
C GLU A 598 -15.89 9.21 -27.64
N PRO A 599 -16.15 10.53 -27.50
CA PRO A 599 -17.29 11.02 -26.74
C PRO A 599 -18.62 10.51 -27.28
N LEU A 600 -19.50 10.08 -26.40
CA LEU A 600 -20.90 9.82 -26.75
C LEU A 600 -21.68 11.15 -26.73
N PRO A 601 -22.27 11.62 -27.84
CA PRO A 601 -22.92 12.93 -27.89
C PRO A 601 -24.08 13.12 -26.91
N ALA A 602 -24.68 12.02 -26.47
CA ALA A 602 -25.80 12.01 -25.52
C ALA A 602 -25.37 11.94 -24.07
N ALA A 603 -24.07 11.77 -23.77
CA ALA A 603 -23.58 11.69 -22.42
C ALA A 603 -23.38 13.08 -21.80
N GLU A 604 -24.07 13.34 -20.71
CA GLU A 604 -23.94 14.59 -19.94
C GLU A 604 -22.70 14.57 -19.05
N LEU A 605 -22.26 13.38 -18.63
CA LEU A 605 -21.14 13.17 -17.71
C LEU A 605 -20.19 12.10 -18.25
N GLN A 606 -18.92 12.19 -17.86
CA GLN A 606 -17.88 11.23 -18.23
C GLN A 606 -17.04 10.86 -17.01
N ALA A 607 -16.51 9.62 -16.97
CA ALA A 607 -15.64 9.14 -15.90
C ALA A 607 -14.62 8.08 -16.38
N GLY A 608 -13.43 8.14 -15.86
CA GLY A 608 -12.36 7.17 -16.11
C GLY A 608 -11.61 7.41 -17.41
N ASP A 609 -11.10 6.35 -18.03
CA ASP A 609 -10.18 6.43 -19.17
C ASP A 609 -10.78 7.05 -20.45
N CYS A 610 -12.09 7.19 -20.54
CA CYS A 610 -12.72 7.94 -21.62
C CYS A 610 -12.51 9.46 -21.48
N VAL A 611 -12.12 9.94 -20.30
CA VAL A 611 -11.67 11.32 -20.06
C VAL A 611 -10.16 11.42 -20.28
N ALA A 612 -9.40 10.59 -19.58
CA ALA A 612 -7.94 10.49 -19.71
C ALA A 612 -7.46 9.15 -19.14
N PRO A 613 -6.81 8.29 -19.92
CA PRO A 613 -6.29 7.02 -19.43
C PRO A 613 -5.26 7.20 -18.31
N ARG A 614 -5.52 6.61 -17.14
CA ARG A 614 -4.66 6.68 -15.95
C ARG A 614 -4.73 5.37 -15.15
N THR A 615 -4.91 5.46 -13.84
CA THR A 615 -4.93 4.30 -12.96
C THR A 615 -6.33 4.00 -12.41
N ILE A 616 -6.47 2.86 -11.72
CA ILE A 616 -7.73 2.51 -11.02
C ILE A 616 -8.12 3.58 -10.00
N TYR A 617 -7.14 4.25 -9.39
CA TYR A 617 -7.40 5.33 -8.43
C TYR A 617 -8.26 6.44 -9.04
N GLU A 618 -7.85 6.96 -10.19
CA GLU A 618 -8.60 8.01 -10.89
C GLU A 618 -9.94 7.49 -11.41
N ALA A 619 -9.99 6.26 -11.88
CA ALA A 619 -11.25 5.65 -12.34
C ALA A 619 -12.30 5.59 -11.22
N ILE A 620 -11.92 5.15 -10.01
CA ILE A 620 -12.80 5.12 -8.84
C ILE A 620 -13.19 6.55 -8.40
N LEU A 621 -12.21 7.46 -8.31
CA LEU A 621 -12.47 8.84 -7.87
C LEU A 621 -13.40 9.59 -8.84
N GLU A 622 -13.15 9.45 -10.13
CA GLU A 622 -14.01 10.08 -11.16
C GLU A 622 -15.39 9.45 -11.21
N GLY A 623 -15.51 8.15 -10.98
CA GLY A 623 -16.80 7.49 -10.83
C GLY A 623 -17.63 8.08 -9.69
N ARG A 624 -17.03 8.36 -8.53
CA ARG A 624 -17.68 9.05 -7.40
C ARG A 624 -18.10 10.47 -7.76
N ARG A 625 -17.19 11.22 -8.41
CA ARG A 625 -17.46 12.59 -8.84
C ARG A 625 -18.61 12.65 -9.84
N ALA A 626 -18.64 11.77 -10.82
CA ALA A 626 -19.71 11.66 -11.79
C ALA A 626 -21.06 11.35 -11.10
N ALA A 627 -21.07 10.40 -10.15
CA ALA A 627 -22.29 10.07 -9.40
C ALA A 627 -22.84 11.25 -8.58
N VAL A 628 -21.98 12.10 -8.00
CA VAL A 628 -22.41 13.33 -7.30
C VAL A 628 -22.88 14.38 -8.29
N ALA A 629 -22.23 14.49 -9.45
CA ALA A 629 -22.56 15.49 -10.47
C ALA A 629 -23.95 15.26 -11.11
N ILE A 630 -24.53 14.06 -11.03
CA ILE A 630 -25.89 13.73 -11.52
C ILE A 630 -26.93 14.68 -10.93
N ASP A 631 -26.77 15.16 -9.70
CA ASP A 631 -27.69 16.09 -9.06
C ASP A 631 -27.73 17.48 -9.74
N ASN A 632 -26.73 17.81 -10.55
CA ASN A 632 -26.55 19.14 -11.15
C ASN A 632 -26.89 19.17 -12.65
N VAL A 633 -27.35 18.06 -13.22
CA VAL A 633 -27.67 17.90 -14.66
C VAL A 633 -29.16 17.98 -14.95
#